data_7c17ea4487c0ba36c5c6d925dade4afa
#
_entry.id   7c17ea4487c0ba36c5c6d925dade4afa
#
_cell.length_a   1.000
_cell.length_b   1.000
_cell.length_c   1.000
_cell.angle_alpha   90.00
_cell.angle_beta   90.00
_cell.angle_gamma   90.00
#
_symmetry.space_group_name_H-M   'P 1'
#
loop_
_entity.id
_entity.type
_entity.pdbx_description
1 polymer ?
#
loop_
_entity_poly.entity_id
_entity_poly.type
_entity_poly.pdbx_seq_one_letter_code
_entity_poly.pdbx_strand_id
1 'polypeptide(L)'
;MPEPSSPRRRIAAKLLVLAVPAAAFVAQAAGALLPNAPLLLAATAASLAVEGLLYRWQPGMLTLFAKSHADITVRHVLRDLLLVVGLLRLGEQHRENQYAPLIAGLLVFYALHCAIQAVSILVRRTRTLPVVTRNIDASALRLSRAPATLLRRPGHRLMLVGLPATAGLTATAVGDDPRWAAAGVALSLLLALTGLGALLLRLLPGRRPADEQEVLDWFDAWLADYRPTVGLYFSGGPSSAYQANMWLEPLAKLDARPVIILRERFMVPKLAPTDIPVVCLPKVSTLMRLEQSTLQVLIHPSNSGKTSQVLRIPTIKHTFVNHGESDKLSSCNPYAKAYDEVWVAGPAARERYALAEVGVEDKDVVEIGRPQLDAVRPYAGPPAGPYTTVLYAPTW
;
A
#
# COMPACT_ATOMS: atom_id res chain seq x y z
N MET A 1 -29.98 1.80 -3.88
CA MET A 1 -28.84 1.30 -3.08
C MET A 1 -29.16 -0.13 -2.67
N PRO A 2 -28.29 -1.14 -2.90
CA PRO A 2 -28.54 -2.49 -2.41
C PRO A 2 -28.46 -2.48 -0.87
N GLU A 3 -29.45 -3.09 -0.23
CA GLU A 3 -29.50 -3.25 1.24
C GLU A 3 -28.20 -3.85 1.79
N PRO A 4 -27.69 -3.37 2.92
CA PRO A 4 -26.52 -3.96 3.56
C PRO A 4 -26.84 -5.39 3.99
N SER A 5 -26.19 -6.37 3.36
CA SER A 5 -26.36 -7.79 3.68
C SER A 5 -26.14 -8.03 5.17
N SER A 6 -27.04 -8.81 5.80
CA SER A 6 -27.00 -9.09 7.24
C SER A 6 -25.63 -9.71 7.66
N PRO A 7 -25.15 -9.47 8.90
CA PRO A 7 -23.87 -10.02 9.38
C PRO A 7 -23.76 -11.53 9.20
N ARG A 8 -24.87 -12.28 9.39
CA ARG A 8 -24.94 -13.72 9.19
C ARG A 8 -24.68 -14.15 7.74
N ARG A 9 -25.22 -13.42 6.74
CA ARG A 9 -24.97 -13.70 5.31
C ARG A 9 -23.50 -13.46 4.95
N ARG A 10 -22.86 -12.42 5.52
CA ARG A 10 -21.43 -12.15 5.30
C ARG A 10 -20.54 -13.24 5.90
N ILE A 11 -20.87 -13.77 7.08
CA ILE A 11 -20.13 -14.89 7.71
C ILE A 11 -20.31 -16.16 6.89
N ALA A 12 -21.54 -16.51 6.51
CA ALA A 12 -21.81 -17.69 5.68
C ALA A 12 -21.08 -17.63 4.33
N ALA A 13 -21.05 -16.49 3.66
CA ALA A 13 -20.30 -16.32 2.43
C ALA A 13 -18.79 -16.51 2.62
N LYS A 14 -18.21 -16.03 3.71
CA LYS A 14 -16.80 -16.25 4.03
C LYS A 14 -16.49 -17.71 4.31
N LEU A 15 -17.36 -18.40 5.06
CA LEU A 15 -17.21 -19.83 5.35
C LEU A 15 -17.30 -20.66 4.06
N LEU A 16 -18.22 -20.35 3.16
CA LEU A 16 -18.32 -21.01 1.86
C LEU A 16 -17.03 -20.83 1.03
N VAL A 17 -16.49 -19.60 0.99
CA VAL A 17 -15.24 -19.30 0.27
C VAL A 17 -14.04 -20.06 0.87
N LEU A 18 -14.06 -20.40 2.16
CA LEU A 18 -13.03 -21.24 2.80
C LEU A 18 -13.26 -22.73 2.53
N ALA A 19 -14.51 -23.19 2.52
CA ALA A 19 -14.86 -24.59 2.34
C ALA A 19 -14.53 -25.10 0.94
N VAL A 20 -14.70 -24.28 -0.09
CA VAL A 20 -14.47 -24.70 -1.50
C VAL A 20 -13.01 -25.10 -1.77
N PRO A 21 -11.98 -24.30 -1.42
CA PRO A 21 -10.59 -24.73 -1.55
C PRO A 21 -10.27 -25.97 -0.72
N ALA A 22 -10.78 -26.05 0.50
CA ALA A 22 -10.56 -27.21 1.37
C ALA A 22 -11.15 -28.48 0.75
N ALA A 23 -12.38 -28.43 0.24
CA ALA A 23 -13.02 -29.56 -0.43
C ALA A 23 -12.24 -30.00 -1.69
N ALA A 24 -11.71 -29.04 -2.48
CA ALA A 24 -10.88 -29.37 -3.64
C ALA A 24 -9.60 -30.12 -3.23
N PHE A 25 -8.92 -29.71 -2.16
CA PHE A 25 -7.74 -30.41 -1.64
C PHE A 25 -8.08 -31.79 -1.05
N VAL A 26 -9.19 -31.92 -0.33
CA VAL A 26 -9.66 -33.23 0.16
C VAL A 26 -9.96 -34.17 -1.01
N ALA A 27 -10.65 -33.71 -2.05
CA ALA A 27 -10.91 -34.49 -3.24
C ALA A 27 -9.61 -34.88 -3.97
N GLN A 28 -8.64 -33.98 -4.08
CA GLN A 28 -7.34 -34.25 -4.67
C GLN A 28 -6.56 -35.29 -3.86
N ALA A 29 -6.57 -35.19 -2.53
CA ALA A 29 -5.97 -36.18 -1.64
C ALA A 29 -6.64 -37.55 -1.78
N ALA A 30 -7.97 -37.60 -1.86
CA ALA A 30 -8.72 -38.85 -2.10
C ALA A 30 -8.32 -39.45 -3.47
N GLY A 31 -8.25 -38.65 -4.52
CA GLY A 31 -7.82 -39.11 -5.86
C GLY A 31 -6.38 -39.64 -5.88
N ALA A 32 -5.48 -39.03 -5.12
CA ALA A 32 -4.10 -39.47 -4.99
C ALA A 32 -3.95 -40.76 -4.19
N LEU A 33 -4.66 -40.88 -3.04
CA LEU A 33 -4.53 -42.01 -2.13
C LEU A 33 -5.31 -43.25 -2.58
N LEU A 34 -6.44 -43.06 -3.29
CA LEU A 34 -7.28 -44.12 -3.83
C LEU A 34 -6.94 -44.51 -5.28
N PRO A 35 -5.77 -44.29 -5.79
CA PRO A 35 -5.26 -44.25 -7.17
C PRO A 35 -6.36 -44.02 -8.24
N ASN A 36 -7.07 -42.88 -8.13
CA ASN A 36 -8.15 -42.53 -9.04
C ASN A 36 -7.72 -41.31 -9.91
N ALA A 37 -7.17 -41.59 -11.10
CA ALA A 37 -6.69 -40.55 -11.99
C ALA A 37 -7.75 -39.50 -12.41
N PRO A 38 -9.00 -39.88 -12.80
CA PRO A 38 -10.03 -38.89 -13.10
C PRO A 38 -10.34 -37.95 -11.93
N LEU A 39 -10.45 -38.47 -10.71
CA LEU A 39 -10.71 -37.66 -9.53
C LEU A 39 -9.53 -36.75 -9.20
N LEU A 40 -8.30 -37.26 -9.26
CA LEU A 40 -7.08 -36.48 -9.04
C LEU A 40 -6.99 -35.31 -10.00
N LEU A 41 -7.22 -35.55 -11.30
CA LEU A 41 -7.16 -34.54 -12.35
C LEU A 41 -8.26 -33.49 -12.21
N ALA A 42 -9.51 -33.92 -12.01
CA ALA A 42 -10.64 -33.00 -11.81
C ALA A 42 -10.46 -32.11 -10.57
N ALA A 43 -10.02 -32.70 -9.46
CA ALA A 43 -9.76 -31.97 -8.23
C ALA A 43 -8.58 -31.00 -8.36
N THR A 44 -7.51 -31.37 -9.10
CA THR A 44 -6.40 -30.49 -9.39
C THR A 44 -6.85 -29.28 -10.21
N ALA A 45 -7.62 -29.52 -11.28
CA ALA A 45 -8.17 -28.45 -12.11
C ALA A 45 -9.10 -27.52 -11.32
N ALA A 46 -9.98 -28.09 -10.48
CA ALA A 46 -10.85 -27.34 -9.59
C ALA A 46 -10.05 -26.49 -8.58
N SER A 47 -9.01 -27.06 -7.98
CA SER A 47 -8.14 -26.34 -7.03
C SER A 47 -7.41 -25.15 -7.70
N LEU A 48 -6.92 -25.31 -8.94
CA LEU A 48 -6.29 -24.23 -9.72
C LEU A 48 -7.31 -23.15 -10.12
N ALA A 49 -8.49 -23.56 -10.57
CA ALA A 49 -9.57 -22.63 -10.93
C ALA A 49 -10.00 -21.79 -9.71
N VAL A 50 -10.22 -22.42 -8.55
CA VAL A 50 -10.56 -21.74 -7.30
C VAL A 50 -9.46 -20.77 -6.89
N GLU A 51 -8.18 -21.14 -7.01
CA GLU A 51 -7.05 -20.25 -6.74
C GLU A 51 -7.09 -19.02 -7.64
N GLY A 52 -7.29 -19.18 -8.95
CA GLY A 52 -7.41 -18.08 -9.91
C GLY A 52 -8.60 -17.15 -9.61
N LEU A 53 -9.75 -17.71 -9.25
CA LEU A 53 -10.94 -16.96 -8.87
C LEU A 53 -10.72 -16.14 -7.59
N LEU A 54 -10.06 -16.72 -6.57
CA LEU A 54 -9.68 -16.01 -5.35
C LEU A 54 -8.77 -14.82 -5.64
N TYR A 55 -7.78 -14.98 -6.52
CA TYR A 55 -6.91 -13.88 -6.94
C TYR A 55 -7.66 -12.78 -7.69
N ARG A 56 -8.66 -13.14 -8.48
CA ARG A 56 -9.39 -12.18 -9.32
C ARG A 56 -10.49 -11.43 -8.57
N TRP A 57 -11.22 -12.13 -7.68
CA TRP A 57 -12.45 -11.60 -7.11
C TRP A 57 -12.45 -11.44 -5.59
N GLN A 58 -11.59 -12.17 -4.87
CA GLN A 58 -11.59 -12.19 -3.41
C GLN A 58 -10.19 -11.97 -2.79
N PRO A 59 -9.47 -10.87 -3.14
CA PRO A 59 -8.11 -10.65 -2.64
C PRO A 59 -8.03 -10.52 -1.11
N GLY A 60 -9.12 -10.11 -0.45
CA GLY A 60 -9.22 -10.06 1.01
C GLY A 60 -9.13 -11.43 1.69
N MET A 61 -9.62 -12.49 1.02
CA MET A 61 -9.51 -13.86 1.54
C MET A 61 -8.08 -14.39 1.47
N LEU A 62 -7.29 -13.96 0.49
CA LEU A 62 -5.87 -14.33 0.40
C LEU A 62 -5.06 -13.84 1.61
N THR A 63 -5.42 -12.67 2.17
CA THR A 63 -4.79 -12.17 3.40
C THR A 63 -5.17 -13.00 4.62
N LEU A 64 -6.38 -13.55 4.66
CA LEU A 64 -6.80 -14.45 5.72
C LEU A 64 -6.03 -15.78 5.64
N PHE A 65 -5.93 -16.38 4.45
CA PHE A 65 -5.11 -17.59 4.24
C PHE A 65 -3.64 -17.35 4.61
N ALA A 66 -3.07 -16.20 4.28
CA ALA A 66 -1.71 -15.87 4.67
C ALA A 66 -1.53 -15.77 6.19
N LYS A 67 -2.53 -15.22 6.91
CA LYS A 67 -2.53 -15.16 8.39
C LYS A 67 -2.65 -16.52 9.04
N SER A 68 -3.34 -17.48 8.41
CA SER A 68 -3.49 -18.87 8.90
C SER A 68 -2.35 -19.79 8.42
N HIS A 69 -1.23 -19.25 7.92
CA HIS A 69 -0.10 -19.99 7.37
C HIS A 69 -0.43 -20.89 6.16
N ALA A 70 -1.62 -20.74 5.59
CA ALA A 70 -2.04 -21.42 4.35
C ALA A 70 -1.87 -20.47 3.15
N ASP A 71 -0.71 -19.86 2.99
CA ASP A 71 -0.43 -18.96 1.89
C ASP A 71 -0.38 -19.71 0.54
N ILE A 72 -0.20 -18.99 -0.55
CA ILE A 72 -0.17 -19.59 -1.89
C ILE A 72 0.95 -20.60 -2.04
N THR A 73 2.10 -20.38 -1.39
CA THR A 73 3.24 -21.30 -1.49
C THR A 73 2.88 -22.66 -0.90
N VAL A 74 2.29 -22.67 0.30
CA VAL A 74 1.84 -23.90 0.98
C VAL A 74 0.79 -24.62 0.13
N ARG A 75 -0.19 -23.89 -0.39
CA ARG A 75 -1.24 -24.52 -1.22
C ARG A 75 -0.70 -25.07 -2.54
N HIS A 76 0.27 -24.42 -3.16
CA HIS A 76 0.89 -24.87 -4.40
C HIS A 76 1.76 -26.10 -4.17
N VAL A 77 2.61 -26.07 -3.14
CA VAL A 77 3.41 -27.24 -2.70
C VAL A 77 2.52 -28.45 -2.40
N LEU A 78 1.42 -28.24 -1.65
CA LEU A 78 0.50 -29.31 -1.32
C LEU A 78 -0.14 -29.91 -2.58
N ARG A 79 -0.54 -29.08 -3.55
CA ARG A 79 -1.12 -29.52 -4.82
C ARG A 79 -0.13 -30.39 -5.62
N ASP A 80 1.10 -29.92 -5.78
CA ASP A 80 2.12 -30.64 -6.53
C ASP A 80 2.54 -31.93 -5.81
N LEU A 81 2.64 -31.89 -4.46
CA LEU A 81 2.91 -33.08 -3.66
C LEU A 81 1.83 -34.14 -3.83
N LEU A 82 0.55 -33.75 -3.80
CA LEU A 82 -0.56 -34.68 -4.02
C LEU A 82 -0.56 -35.24 -5.46
N LEU A 83 -0.17 -34.44 -6.45
CA LEU A 83 0.02 -34.94 -7.81
C LEU A 83 1.15 -35.98 -7.89
N VAL A 84 2.29 -35.70 -7.25
CA VAL A 84 3.42 -36.67 -7.20
C VAL A 84 3.02 -37.95 -6.49
N VAL A 85 2.34 -37.85 -5.34
CA VAL A 85 1.82 -39.01 -4.59
C VAL A 85 0.85 -39.81 -5.47
N GLY A 86 -0.07 -39.14 -6.18
CA GLY A 86 -0.99 -39.77 -7.11
C GLY A 86 -0.26 -40.50 -8.26
N LEU A 87 0.76 -39.88 -8.86
CA LEU A 87 1.58 -40.49 -9.89
C LEU A 87 2.33 -41.72 -9.40
N LEU A 88 2.91 -41.66 -8.19
CA LEU A 88 3.59 -42.81 -7.58
C LEU A 88 2.61 -43.98 -7.29
N ARG A 89 1.36 -43.67 -6.97
CA ARG A 89 0.32 -44.67 -6.66
C ARG A 89 -0.35 -45.23 -7.92
N LEU A 90 -0.40 -44.46 -9.01
CA LEU A 90 -0.97 -44.86 -10.29
C LEU A 90 0.05 -45.66 -11.14
N GLY A 91 1.35 -45.39 -10.96
CA GLY A 91 2.42 -46.08 -11.69
C GLY A 91 2.67 -47.49 -11.15
N GLU A 92 3.13 -48.39 -12.03
CA GLU A 92 3.61 -49.73 -11.64
C GLU A 92 4.93 -49.59 -10.83
N GLN A 93 5.19 -50.52 -9.90
CA GLN A 93 6.36 -50.55 -9.01
C GLN A 93 7.72 -50.36 -9.70
N HIS A 94 7.84 -50.63 -10.98
CA HIS A 94 9.09 -50.52 -11.74
C HIS A 94 9.48 -49.07 -12.13
N ARG A 95 8.59 -48.05 -11.89
CA ARG A 95 8.82 -46.65 -12.31
C ARG A 95 9.25 -45.74 -11.18
N GLU A 96 9.38 -46.20 -9.93
CA GLU A 96 9.75 -45.37 -8.80
C GLU A 96 11.04 -44.56 -9.01
N ASN A 97 12.06 -45.16 -9.62
CA ASN A 97 13.32 -44.48 -9.92
C ASN A 97 13.21 -43.33 -10.94
N GLN A 98 12.15 -43.31 -11.76
CA GLN A 98 11.94 -42.27 -12.76
C GLN A 98 11.36 -40.97 -12.11
N TYR A 99 10.68 -41.07 -10.98
CA TYR A 99 10.10 -39.95 -10.28
C TYR A 99 11.06 -39.26 -9.31
N ALA A 100 12.12 -39.93 -8.86
CA ALA A 100 13.10 -39.36 -7.95
C ALA A 100 13.74 -38.05 -8.47
N PRO A 101 14.19 -37.93 -9.74
CA PRO A 101 14.72 -36.68 -10.26
C PRO A 101 13.63 -35.60 -10.41
N LEU A 102 12.35 -35.95 -10.61
CA LEU A 102 11.24 -35.01 -10.63
C LEU A 102 10.97 -34.42 -9.27
N ILE A 103 10.98 -35.25 -8.22
CA ILE A 103 10.85 -34.80 -6.83
C ILE A 103 12.00 -33.89 -6.47
N ALA A 104 13.24 -34.27 -6.79
CA ALA A 104 14.42 -33.43 -6.57
C ALA A 104 14.30 -32.09 -7.31
N GLY A 105 13.85 -32.09 -8.58
CA GLY A 105 13.62 -30.87 -9.36
C GLY A 105 12.55 -29.96 -8.75
N LEU A 106 11.45 -30.52 -8.23
CA LEU A 106 10.44 -29.75 -7.51
C LEU A 106 10.96 -29.15 -6.20
N LEU A 107 11.74 -29.90 -5.43
CA LEU A 107 12.36 -29.39 -4.22
C LEU A 107 13.31 -28.22 -4.53
N VAL A 108 14.14 -28.34 -5.57
CA VAL A 108 15.00 -27.26 -6.04
C VAL A 108 14.16 -26.06 -6.51
N PHE A 109 13.07 -26.29 -7.24
CA PHE A 109 12.15 -25.23 -7.67
C PHE A 109 11.58 -24.46 -6.48
N TYR A 110 11.12 -25.14 -5.44
CA TYR A 110 10.59 -24.47 -4.24
C TYR A 110 11.68 -23.77 -3.41
N ALA A 111 12.88 -24.34 -3.34
CA ALA A 111 14.02 -23.67 -2.72
C ALA A 111 14.37 -22.36 -3.48
N LEU A 112 14.40 -22.38 -4.80
CA LEU A 112 14.57 -21.19 -5.63
C LEU A 112 13.43 -20.19 -5.42
N HIS A 113 12.18 -20.65 -5.31
CA HIS A 113 11.05 -19.78 -5.00
C HIS A 113 11.24 -19.05 -3.67
N CYS A 114 11.67 -19.74 -2.62
CA CYS A 114 12.00 -19.13 -1.33
C CYS A 114 13.15 -18.11 -1.45
N ALA A 115 14.21 -18.46 -2.19
CA ALA A 115 15.32 -17.55 -2.46
C ALA A 115 14.84 -16.27 -3.18
N ILE A 116 13.99 -16.41 -4.21
CA ILE A 116 13.41 -15.26 -4.91
C ILE A 116 12.55 -14.42 -3.96
N GLN A 117 11.81 -15.02 -3.03
CA GLN A 117 11.04 -14.25 -2.02
C GLN A 117 11.99 -13.44 -1.14
N ALA A 118 13.05 -14.05 -0.61
CA ALA A 118 14.05 -13.38 0.22
C ALA A 118 14.72 -12.21 -0.54
N VAL A 119 15.19 -12.45 -1.77
CA VAL A 119 15.81 -11.41 -2.60
C VAL A 119 14.79 -10.32 -2.96
N SER A 120 13.51 -10.65 -3.21
CA SER A 120 12.46 -9.65 -3.45
C SER A 120 12.24 -8.74 -2.23
N ILE A 121 12.34 -9.28 -1.02
CA ILE A 121 12.26 -8.49 0.22
C ILE A 121 13.48 -7.57 0.33
N LEU A 122 14.67 -8.09 0.05
CA LEU A 122 15.91 -7.31 0.08
C LEU A 122 15.85 -6.15 -0.92
N VAL A 123 15.49 -6.42 -2.18
CA VAL A 123 15.32 -5.39 -3.22
C VAL A 123 14.28 -4.33 -2.81
N ARG A 124 13.20 -4.73 -2.14
CA ARG A 124 12.21 -3.77 -1.63
C ARG A 124 12.75 -2.92 -0.49
N ARG A 125 13.53 -3.52 0.42
CA ARG A 125 14.17 -2.78 1.53
C ARG A 125 15.14 -1.73 1.03
N THR A 126 16.01 -2.06 0.08
CA THR A 126 16.96 -1.09 -0.51
C THR A 126 16.26 0.06 -1.25
N ARG A 127 15.00 -0.09 -1.64
CA ARG A 127 14.18 0.94 -2.31
C ARG A 127 13.28 1.72 -1.34
N THR A 128 13.33 1.41 -0.05
CA THR A 128 12.52 2.09 0.96
C THR A 128 13.33 3.24 1.54
N LEU A 129 13.44 4.32 0.76
CA LEU A 129 14.20 5.50 1.17
C LEU A 129 13.58 6.20 2.38
N PRO A 130 14.39 6.87 3.22
CA PRO A 130 13.91 7.63 4.38
C PRO A 130 13.10 8.87 3.97
N VAL A 131 13.33 9.40 2.77
CA VAL A 131 12.63 10.53 2.16
C VAL A 131 12.00 10.10 0.84
N VAL A 132 10.77 10.53 0.57
CA VAL A 132 10.10 10.39 -0.73
C VAL A 132 9.64 11.77 -1.17
N THR A 133 9.87 12.10 -2.42
CA THR A 133 9.64 13.46 -2.93
C THR A 133 8.70 13.50 -4.13
N ARG A 134 8.10 14.66 -4.34
CA ARG A 134 7.39 15.04 -5.57
C ARG A 134 7.72 16.52 -5.86
N ASN A 135 7.89 16.89 -7.11
CA ASN A 135 8.28 18.24 -7.56
C ASN A 135 9.67 18.69 -7.05
N ILE A 136 10.55 17.73 -6.78
CA ILE A 136 11.94 17.98 -6.40
C ILE A 136 12.80 17.08 -7.28
N ASP A 137 13.89 17.63 -7.84
CA ASP A 137 14.86 16.80 -8.56
C ASP A 137 15.58 15.86 -7.58
N ALA A 138 15.25 14.59 -7.69
CA ALA A 138 15.83 13.51 -6.89
C ALA A 138 16.68 12.57 -7.75
N SER A 139 17.17 13.00 -8.91
CA SER A 139 17.99 12.21 -9.84
C SER A 139 19.25 11.66 -9.16
N ALA A 140 19.86 12.46 -8.29
CA ALA A 140 21.03 12.07 -7.48
C ALA A 140 20.79 10.82 -6.62
N LEU A 141 19.53 10.53 -6.24
CA LEU A 141 19.18 9.37 -5.44
C LEU A 141 19.12 8.05 -6.23
N ARG A 142 19.37 8.10 -7.53
CA ARG A 142 19.46 6.93 -8.42
C ARG A 142 18.26 5.99 -8.33
N LEU A 143 17.04 6.55 -8.21
CA LEU A 143 15.82 5.79 -8.11
C LEU A 143 15.54 5.04 -9.40
N SER A 144 15.76 3.74 -9.42
CA SER A 144 15.38 2.88 -10.52
C SER A 144 13.87 2.60 -10.52
N ARG A 145 13.30 2.29 -11.69
CA ARG A 145 11.89 1.87 -11.78
C ARG A 145 11.62 0.68 -10.85
N ALA A 146 10.44 0.66 -10.23
CA ALA A 146 10.02 -0.48 -9.42
C ALA A 146 10.07 -1.77 -10.25
N PRO A 147 10.47 -2.91 -9.66
CA PRO A 147 10.39 -4.20 -10.33
C PRO A 147 8.97 -4.45 -10.86
N ALA A 148 8.84 -5.14 -11.98
CA ALA A 148 7.54 -5.53 -12.52
C ALA A 148 6.69 -6.22 -11.46
N THR A 149 5.36 -6.12 -11.60
CA THR A 149 4.41 -6.67 -10.62
C THR A 149 4.65 -8.16 -10.37
N LEU A 150 5.03 -8.90 -11.42
CA LEU A 150 5.39 -10.31 -11.36
C LEU A 150 6.54 -10.59 -10.38
N LEU A 151 7.56 -9.71 -10.34
CA LEU A 151 8.70 -9.85 -9.44
C LEU A 151 8.44 -9.33 -8.02
N ARG A 152 7.38 -8.54 -7.84
CA ARG A 152 7.00 -7.97 -6.53
C ARG A 152 6.03 -8.84 -5.74
N ARG A 153 5.09 -9.49 -6.42
CA ARG A 153 3.98 -10.24 -5.81
C ARG A 153 4.28 -11.74 -5.87
N PRO A 154 4.70 -12.37 -4.76
CA PRO A 154 5.09 -13.78 -4.74
C PRO A 154 3.98 -14.71 -5.22
N GLY A 155 2.72 -14.41 -4.91
CA GLY A 155 1.58 -15.22 -5.36
C GLY A 155 1.38 -15.23 -6.87
N HIS A 156 1.38 -14.05 -7.52
CA HIS A 156 1.27 -13.98 -8.98
C HIS A 156 2.44 -14.65 -9.68
N ARG A 157 3.64 -14.49 -9.12
CA ARG A 157 4.83 -15.13 -9.67
C ARG A 157 4.73 -16.65 -9.58
N LEU A 158 4.37 -17.20 -8.42
CA LEU A 158 4.28 -18.64 -8.22
C LEU A 158 3.22 -19.25 -9.14
N MET A 159 2.05 -18.60 -9.31
CA MET A 159 1.04 -19.05 -10.27
C MET A 159 1.55 -19.11 -11.72
N LEU A 160 2.43 -18.18 -12.13
CA LEU A 160 2.94 -18.16 -13.50
C LEU A 160 4.16 -19.06 -13.71
N VAL A 161 5.05 -19.10 -12.74
CA VAL A 161 6.33 -19.82 -12.81
C VAL A 161 6.19 -21.28 -12.39
N GLY A 162 5.25 -21.60 -11.49
CA GLY A 162 4.97 -22.97 -11.03
C GLY A 162 3.98 -23.75 -11.91
N LEU A 163 3.11 -23.03 -12.66
CA LEU A 163 2.14 -23.71 -13.54
C LEU A 163 2.74 -24.72 -14.54
N PRO A 164 3.89 -24.49 -15.17
CA PRO A 164 4.48 -25.49 -16.06
C PRO A 164 4.77 -26.81 -15.34
N ALA A 165 5.29 -26.79 -14.12
CA ALA A 165 5.53 -28.01 -13.32
C ALA A 165 4.21 -28.73 -13.03
N THR A 166 3.20 -28.01 -12.49
CA THR A 166 1.88 -28.59 -12.21
C THR A 166 1.22 -29.12 -13.47
N ALA A 167 1.30 -28.41 -14.60
CA ALA A 167 0.76 -28.86 -15.89
C ALA A 167 1.48 -30.10 -16.41
N GLY A 168 2.80 -30.15 -16.31
CA GLY A 168 3.60 -31.32 -16.70
C GLY A 168 3.26 -32.55 -15.86
N LEU A 169 3.13 -32.41 -14.53
CA LEU A 169 2.68 -33.48 -13.63
C LEU A 169 1.28 -33.97 -14.00
N THR A 170 0.37 -33.03 -14.31
CA THR A 170 -1.00 -33.34 -14.72
C THR A 170 -1.02 -34.09 -16.06
N ALA A 171 -0.22 -33.65 -17.05
CA ALA A 171 -0.10 -34.28 -18.35
C ALA A 171 0.50 -35.71 -18.22
N THR A 172 1.45 -35.90 -17.31
CA THR A 172 1.99 -37.25 -17.02
C THR A 172 0.91 -38.15 -16.44
N ALA A 173 0.01 -37.64 -15.57
CA ALA A 173 -1.09 -38.42 -15.03
C ALA A 173 -2.15 -38.82 -16.10
N VAL A 174 -2.24 -38.07 -17.20
CA VAL A 174 -3.13 -38.39 -18.36
C VAL A 174 -2.49 -39.35 -19.32
N GLY A 175 -1.23 -39.09 -19.70
CA GLY A 175 -0.57 -39.78 -20.81
C GLY A 175 0.44 -40.85 -20.40
N ASP A 176 0.62 -41.08 -19.11
CA ASP A 176 1.58 -42.03 -18.53
C ASP A 176 3.02 -41.88 -19.03
N ASP A 177 3.40 -40.66 -19.46
CA ASP A 177 4.75 -40.35 -19.94
C ASP A 177 5.43 -39.31 -18.99
N PRO A 178 6.46 -39.71 -18.24
CA PRO A 178 7.17 -38.85 -17.28
C PRO A 178 7.93 -37.68 -17.95
N ARG A 179 8.11 -37.70 -19.27
CA ARG A 179 8.75 -36.61 -20.02
C ARG A 179 7.99 -35.29 -19.88
N TRP A 180 6.65 -35.34 -19.76
CA TRP A 180 5.84 -34.15 -19.56
C TRP A 180 6.13 -33.49 -18.22
N ALA A 181 6.21 -34.27 -17.13
CA ALA A 181 6.58 -33.76 -15.83
C ALA A 181 8.02 -33.18 -15.83
N ALA A 182 8.97 -33.91 -16.48
CA ALA A 182 10.35 -33.44 -16.61
C ALA A 182 10.43 -32.09 -17.33
N ALA A 183 9.75 -31.97 -18.48
CA ALA A 183 9.70 -30.73 -19.26
C ALA A 183 9.05 -29.57 -18.45
N GLY A 184 7.94 -29.85 -17.76
CA GLY A 184 7.27 -28.86 -16.93
C GLY A 184 8.13 -28.36 -15.76
N VAL A 185 8.79 -29.27 -15.04
CA VAL A 185 9.72 -28.93 -13.96
C VAL A 185 10.93 -28.15 -14.47
N ALA A 186 11.53 -28.59 -15.59
CA ALA A 186 12.66 -27.89 -16.20
C ALA A 186 12.28 -26.47 -16.63
N LEU A 187 11.10 -26.27 -17.22
CA LEU A 187 10.62 -24.94 -17.59
C LEU A 187 10.37 -24.06 -16.34
N SER A 188 9.76 -24.61 -15.30
CA SER A 188 9.58 -23.89 -14.03
C SER A 188 10.90 -23.48 -13.38
N LEU A 189 11.91 -24.35 -13.39
CA LEU A 189 13.26 -24.05 -12.92
C LEU A 189 13.90 -22.93 -13.73
N LEU A 190 13.81 -22.98 -15.06
CA LEU A 190 14.34 -21.94 -15.94
C LEU A 190 13.70 -20.58 -15.66
N LEU A 191 12.38 -20.54 -15.55
CA LEU A 191 11.64 -19.33 -15.23
C LEU A 191 11.97 -18.80 -13.83
N ALA A 192 12.17 -19.67 -12.84
CA ALA A 192 12.60 -19.30 -11.52
C ALA A 192 14.02 -18.71 -11.53
N LEU A 193 14.97 -19.34 -12.20
CA LEU A 193 16.36 -18.86 -12.33
C LEU A 193 16.42 -17.50 -13.03
N THR A 194 15.68 -17.31 -14.11
CA THR A 194 15.61 -16.02 -14.82
C THR A 194 15.02 -14.92 -13.91
N GLY A 195 13.97 -15.25 -13.16
CA GLY A 195 13.38 -14.34 -12.17
C GLY A 195 14.35 -13.97 -11.04
N LEU A 196 15.10 -14.94 -10.52
CA LEU A 196 16.14 -14.72 -9.51
C LEU A 196 17.25 -13.84 -10.07
N GLY A 197 17.78 -14.15 -11.25
CA GLY A 197 18.80 -13.36 -11.92
C GLY A 197 18.37 -11.91 -12.14
N ALA A 198 17.15 -11.68 -12.61
CA ALA A 198 16.60 -10.34 -12.80
C ALA A 198 16.49 -9.54 -11.50
N LEU A 199 16.23 -10.19 -10.37
CA LEU A 199 16.23 -9.53 -9.05
C LEU A 199 17.63 -9.27 -8.53
N LEU A 200 18.56 -10.23 -8.67
CA LEU A 200 19.96 -10.09 -8.25
C LEU A 200 20.66 -8.95 -8.98
N LEU A 201 20.41 -8.79 -10.28
CA LEU A 201 20.92 -7.67 -11.07
C LEU A 201 20.56 -6.29 -10.48
N ARG A 202 19.45 -6.18 -9.73
CA ARG A 202 19.04 -4.93 -9.07
C ARG A 202 19.79 -4.65 -7.77
N LEU A 203 20.52 -5.63 -7.25
CA LEU A 203 21.35 -5.48 -6.06
C LEU A 203 22.81 -5.14 -6.39
N LEU A 204 23.17 -5.07 -7.68
CA LEU A 204 24.51 -4.65 -8.09
C LEU A 204 24.77 -3.18 -7.68
N PRO A 205 25.98 -2.83 -7.27
CA PRO A 205 26.33 -1.50 -6.74
C PRO A 205 25.85 -0.35 -7.62
N GLY A 206 26.07 -0.41 -8.93
CA GLY A 206 25.66 0.65 -9.88
C GLY A 206 24.13 0.74 -10.14
N ARG A 207 23.32 -0.22 -9.63
CA ARG A 207 21.87 -0.27 -9.83
C ARG A 207 21.07 -0.13 -8.53
N ARG A 208 21.75 0.00 -7.40
CA ARG A 208 21.11 0.30 -6.11
C ARG A 208 20.74 1.78 -6.04
N PRO A 209 19.59 2.12 -5.42
CA PRO A 209 19.34 3.49 -4.98
C PRO A 209 20.43 3.94 -4.00
N ALA A 210 20.49 5.26 -3.77
CA ALA A 210 21.29 5.85 -2.71
C ALA A 210 21.01 5.17 -1.37
N ASP A 211 22.00 5.05 -0.52
CA ASP A 211 21.84 4.52 0.83
C ASP A 211 21.12 5.51 1.76
N GLU A 212 20.83 5.09 2.99
CA GLU A 212 20.07 5.94 3.92
C GLU A 212 20.82 7.23 4.24
N GLN A 213 22.15 7.17 4.41
CA GLN A 213 22.94 8.35 4.74
C GLN A 213 23.04 9.30 3.53
N GLU A 214 23.34 8.79 2.33
CA GLU A 214 23.34 9.57 1.10
C GLU A 214 22.02 10.33 0.88
N VAL A 215 20.88 9.67 1.18
CA VAL A 215 19.54 10.31 1.07
C VAL A 215 19.35 11.39 2.12
N LEU A 216 19.83 11.18 3.33
CA LEU A 216 19.71 12.16 4.41
C LEU A 216 20.60 13.39 4.13
N ASP A 217 21.83 13.19 3.66
CA ASP A 217 22.75 14.28 3.30
C ASP A 217 22.21 15.07 2.10
N TRP A 218 21.64 14.38 1.09
CA TRP A 218 20.95 15.02 -0.02
C TRP A 218 19.75 15.86 0.47
N PHE A 219 18.98 15.34 1.42
CA PHE A 219 17.82 16.06 1.94
C PHE A 219 18.22 17.31 2.71
N ASP A 220 19.26 17.25 3.52
CA ASP A 220 19.80 18.39 4.25
C ASP A 220 20.34 19.45 3.29
N ALA A 221 21.08 19.03 2.25
CA ALA A 221 21.57 19.93 1.20
C ALA A 221 20.41 20.60 0.46
N TRP A 222 19.35 19.85 0.12
CA TRP A 222 18.16 20.40 -0.50
C TRP A 222 17.44 21.42 0.40
N LEU A 223 17.31 21.15 1.71
CA LEU A 223 16.72 22.10 2.67
C LEU A 223 17.55 23.40 2.75
N ALA A 224 18.86 23.27 2.76
CA ALA A 224 19.78 24.41 2.81
C ALA A 224 19.74 25.27 1.53
N ASP A 225 19.53 24.67 0.36
CA ASP A 225 19.41 25.35 -0.92
C ASP A 225 18.02 25.97 -1.13
N TYR A 226 16.95 25.16 -0.99
CA TYR A 226 15.57 25.60 -1.18
C TYR A 226 15.14 26.63 -0.12
N ARG A 227 15.61 26.49 1.12
CA ARG A 227 15.33 27.39 2.26
C ARG A 227 13.82 27.61 2.47
N PRO A 228 13.01 26.57 2.74
CA PRO A 228 11.59 26.72 2.94
C PRO A 228 11.30 27.61 4.15
N THR A 229 10.27 28.47 4.06
CA THR A 229 9.87 29.37 5.15
C THR A 229 8.53 28.96 5.77
N VAL A 230 7.63 28.37 4.98
CA VAL A 230 6.31 27.91 5.42
C VAL A 230 6.11 26.45 5.02
N GLY A 231 5.61 25.63 5.93
CA GLY A 231 5.30 24.24 5.67
C GLY A 231 3.84 23.89 5.89
N LEU A 232 3.27 23.02 5.06
CA LEU A 232 2.00 22.33 5.33
C LEU A 232 2.31 20.92 5.81
N TYR A 233 2.09 20.64 7.08
CA TYR A 233 2.30 19.30 7.63
C TYR A 233 1.01 18.50 7.64
N PHE A 234 1.04 17.31 7.04
CA PHE A 234 -0.12 16.44 6.98
C PHE A 234 0.21 14.98 7.27
N SER A 235 -0.61 14.37 8.12
CA SER A 235 -0.64 12.94 8.40
C SER A 235 -2.10 12.49 8.50
N GLY A 236 -2.47 11.47 7.74
CA GLY A 236 -3.85 11.00 7.71
C GLY A 236 -4.04 9.66 7.00
N GLY A 237 -5.27 9.17 7.03
CA GLY A 237 -5.68 7.92 6.39
C GLY A 237 -5.79 8.05 4.86
N PRO A 238 -6.00 6.90 4.16
CA PRO A 238 -6.05 6.89 2.69
C PRO A 238 -7.14 7.75 2.05
N SER A 239 -8.21 8.06 2.77
CA SER A 239 -9.36 8.87 2.29
C SER A 239 -9.28 10.34 2.70
N SER A 240 -8.27 10.76 3.49
CA SER A 240 -8.21 12.10 4.08
C SER A 240 -7.37 13.12 3.30
N ALA A 241 -6.91 12.80 2.08
CA ALA A 241 -6.11 13.70 1.26
C ALA A 241 -6.78 15.06 0.98
N TYR A 242 -8.12 15.10 0.96
CA TYR A 242 -8.89 16.34 0.74
C TYR A 242 -8.55 17.40 1.80
N GLN A 243 -8.20 16.99 3.03
CA GLN A 243 -7.85 17.91 4.11
C GLN A 243 -6.59 18.71 3.83
N ALA A 244 -5.61 18.10 3.18
CA ALA A 244 -4.41 18.82 2.71
C ALA A 244 -4.68 19.55 1.40
N ASN A 245 -5.43 18.93 0.49
CA ASN A 245 -5.66 19.47 -0.86
C ASN A 245 -6.37 20.82 -0.86
N MET A 246 -7.24 21.08 0.11
CA MET A 246 -7.93 22.37 0.21
C MET A 246 -7.02 23.55 0.59
N TRP A 247 -5.80 23.26 1.07
CA TRP A 247 -4.82 24.28 1.44
C TRP A 247 -3.74 24.50 0.37
N LEU A 248 -3.72 23.71 -0.71
CA LEU A 248 -2.66 23.78 -1.72
C LEU A 248 -2.69 25.12 -2.49
N GLU A 249 -3.88 25.56 -2.90
CA GLU A 249 -4.05 26.83 -3.60
C GLU A 249 -3.72 28.04 -2.71
N PRO A 250 -4.26 28.17 -1.48
CA PRO A 250 -3.84 29.21 -0.56
C PRO A 250 -2.32 29.21 -0.32
N LEU A 251 -1.72 28.05 -0.14
CA LEU A 251 -0.28 27.94 0.11
C LEU A 251 0.56 28.38 -1.10
N ALA A 252 0.10 28.08 -2.34
CA ALA A 252 0.78 28.47 -3.57
C ALA A 252 0.74 29.98 -3.84
N LYS A 253 -0.26 30.68 -3.27
CA LYS A 253 -0.42 32.14 -3.40
C LYS A 253 0.38 32.95 -2.39
N LEU A 254 1.02 32.30 -1.41
CA LEU A 254 1.85 33.01 -0.43
C LEU A 254 3.13 33.51 -1.09
N ASP A 255 3.52 34.74 -0.80
CA ASP A 255 4.85 35.29 -1.10
C ASP A 255 5.89 34.68 -0.15
N ALA A 256 6.13 33.39 -0.32
CA ALA A 256 6.96 32.56 0.56
C ALA A 256 7.55 31.39 -0.21
N ARG A 257 8.40 30.63 0.44
CA ARG A 257 8.91 29.34 -0.08
C ARG A 257 8.19 28.17 0.63
N PRO A 258 7.03 27.73 0.11
CA PRO A 258 6.25 26.71 0.75
C PRO A 258 6.81 25.30 0.50
N VAL A 259 6.59 24.39 1.48
CA VAL A 259 6.88 22.96 1.34
C VAL A 259 5.74 22.15 1.95
N ILE A 260 5.38 21.04 1.31
CA ILE A 260 4.39 20.09 1.85
C ILE A 260 5.12 18.92 2.49
N ILE A 261 4.85 18.68 3.77
CA ILE A 261 5.49 17.65 4.57
C ILE A 261 4.46 16.57 4.92
N LEU A 262 4.67 15.36 4.39
CA LEU A 262 3.79 14.21 4.58
C LEU A 262 4.45 13.16 5.48
N ARG A 263 3.62 12.38 6.20
CA ARG A 263 4.09 11.26 7.02
C ARG A 263 3.89 9.90 6.37
N GLU A 264 2.96 9.81 5.43
CA GLU A 264 2.56 8.56 4.77
C GLU A 264 2.92 8.58 3.29
N ARG A 265 3.70 7.58 2.84
CA ARG A 265 4.12 7.46 1.43
C ARG A 265 2.96 7.34 0.46
N PHE A 266 1.88 6.64 0.88
CA PHE A 266 0.68 6.48 0.05
C PHE A 266 -0.08 7.80 -0.16
N MET A 267 0.22 8.83 0.62
CA MET A 267 -0.40 10.15 0.50
C MET A 267 0.19 10.96 -0.66
N VAL A 268 1.48 10.79 -0.96
CA VAL A 268 2.17 11.54 -2.03
C VAL A 268 1.42 11.51 -3.37
N PRO A 269 1.00 10.32 -3.90
CA PRO A 269 0.25 10.29 -5.16
C PRO A 269 -1.22 10.71 -5.02
N LYS A 270 -1.73 10.96 -3.82
CA LYS A 270 -3.12 11.36 -3.55
C LYS A 270 -3.31 12.87 -3.42
N LEU A 271 -2.22 13.62 -3.26
CA LEU A 271 -2.28 15.06 -3.34
C LEU A 271 -2.73 15.49 -4.73
N ALA A 272 -3.57 16.49 -4.79
CA ALA A 272 -3.97 17.15 -6.03
C ALA A 272 -2.72 17.69 -6.78
N PRO A 273 -2.84 18.02 -8.08
CA PRO A 273 -1.75 18.68 -8.82
C PRO A 273 -1.32 19.97 -8.12
N THR A 274 -0.03 20.15 -7.96
CA THR A 274 0.62 21.33 -7.36
C THR A 274 2.06 21.36 -7.80
N ASP A 275 2.64 22.54 -7.90
CA ASP A 275 4.07 22.76 -8.19
C ASP A 275 4.90 22.90 -6.89
N ILE A 276 4.23 22.99 -5.74
CA ILE A 276 4.89 23.08 -4.43
C ILE A 276 5.71 21.80 -4.20
N PRO A 277 6.98 21.92 -3.76
CA PRO A 277 7.78 20.79 -3.34
C PRO A 277 7.09 19.95 -2.25
N VAL A 278 7.08 18.63 -2.44
CA VAL A 278 6.50 17.68 -1.50
C VAL A 278 7.60 16.75 -0.96
N VAL A 279 7.71 16.66 0.34
CA VAL A 279 8.59 15.70 1.04
C VAL A 279 7.75 14.79 1.94
N CYS A 280 7.96 13.49 1.84
CA CYS A 280 7.36 12.53 2.77
C CYS A 280 8.47 11.98 3.68
N LEU A 281 8.30 12.18 4.99
CA LEU A 281 9.25 11.84 6.04
C LEU A 281 8.63 10.79 6.99
N PRO A 282 8.63 9.50 6.65
CA PRO A 282 7.95 8.48 7.44
C PRO A 282 8.59 8.21 8.81
N LYS A 283 9.91 8.39 8.93
CA LYS A 283 10.65 8.18 10.19
C LYS A 283 10.68 9.47 11.02
N VAL A 284 10.57 9.35 12.35
CA VAL A 284 10.67 10.48 13.28
C VAL A 284 12.07 11.10 13.25
N SER A 285 13.11 10.28 13.19
CA SER A 285 14.50 10.75 13.11
C SER A 285 14.74 11.67 11.90
N THR A 286 14.18 11.32 10.74
CA THR A 286 14.24 12.15 9.54
C THR A 286 13.41 13.44 9.68
N LEU A 287 12.25 13.34 10.36
CA LEU A 287 11.39 14.50 10.62
C LEU A 287 12.09 15.56 11.50
N MET A 288 12.85 15.12 12.49
CA MET A 288 13.59 16.03 13.40
C MET A 288 14.67 16.86 12.68
N ARG A 289 15.12 16.47 11.47
CA ARG A 289 16.03 17.30 10.67
C ARG A 289 15.44 18.64 10.25
N LEU A 290 14.11 18.77 10.26
CA LEU A 290 13.44 20.05 10.00
C LEU A 290 13.79 21.13 11.05
N GLU A 291 14.26 20.76 12.25
CA GLU A 291 14.76 21.70 13.26
C GLU A 291 15.93 22.57 12.75
N GLN A 292 16.72 22.01 11.83
CA GLN A 292 17.87 22.72 11.21
C GLN A 292 17.48 23.47 9.92
N SER A 293 16.21 23.46 9.53
CA SER A 293 15.71 24.15 8.35
C SER A 293 15.43 25.63 8.63
N THR A 294 15.11 26.36 7.56
CA THR A 294 14.68 27.78 7.63
C THR A 294 13.17 27.93 7.84
N LEU A 295 12.45 26.83 8.15
CA LEU A 295 11.02 26.86 8.41
C LEU A 295 10.70 27.71 9.62
N GLN A 296 9.80 28.67 9.42
CA GLN A 296 9.31 29.55 10.47
C GLN A 296 7.96 29.09 10.99
N VAL A 297 7.10 28.56 10.11
CA VAL A 297 5.73 28.16 10.41
C VAL A 297 5.40 26.82 9.78
N LEU A 298 4.73 25.94 10.55
CA LEU A 298 4.08 24.73 10.08
C LEU A 298 2.57 24.83 10.27
N ILE A 299 1.86 24.73 9.15
CA ILE A 299 0.40 24.77 9.08
C ILE A 299 -0.15 23.34 9.17
N HIS A 300 -1.09 23.10 10.08
CA HIS A 300 -1.69 21.79 10.35
C HIS A 300 -3.18 21.79 9.98
N PRO A 301 -3.58 21.23 8.81
CA PRO A 301 -4.99 21.15 8.42
C PRO A 301 -5.77 20.06 9.15
N SER A 302 -5.07 19.19 9.86
CA SER A 302 -5.69 18.13 10.68
C SER A 302 -4.80 17.72 11.83
N ASN A 303 -5.43 17.16 12.86
CA ASN A 303 -4.73 16.56 13.98
C ASN A 303 -4.77 15.01 13.86
N SER A 304 -3.63 14.37 14.00
CA SER A 304 -3.48 12.92 13.99
C SER A 304 -2.51 12.48 15.09
N GLY A 305 -2.49 11.18 15.41
CA GLY A 305 -1.55 10.65 16.40
C GLY A 305 -0.06 10.87 16.05
N LYS A 306 0.27 11.19 14.79
CA LYS A 306 1.65 11.50 14.37
C LYS A 306 1.96 13.00 14.43
N THR A 307 0.96 13.85 14.57
CA THR A 307 1.17 15.30 14.67
C THR A 307 1.98 15.66 15.90
N SER A 308 1.75 15.00 17.04
CA SER A 308 2.53 15.19 18.27
C SER A 308 4.04 14.98 18.10
N GLN A 309 4.46 14.29 17.04
CA GLN A 309 5.88 14.04 16.77
C GLN A 309 6.58 15.28 16.21
N VAL A 310 5.91 16.08 15.38
CA VAL A 310 6.50 17.29 14.79
C VAL A 310 6.39 18.49 15.73
N LEU A 311 5.38 18.52 16.61
CA LEU A 311 5.23 19.55 17.64
C LEU A 311 6.41 19.59 18.64
N ARG A 312 7.30 18.61 18.58
CA ARG A 312 8.53 18.56 19.40
C ARG A 312 9.64 19.49 18.88
N ILE A 313 9.47 20.09 17.70
CA ILE A 313 10.45 21.01 17.12
C ILE A 313 10.11 22.42 17.60
N PRO A 314 10.83 22.95 18.63
CA PRO A 314 10.45 24.20 19.28
C PRO A 314 10.87 25.43 18.46
N THR A 315 11.72 25.27 17.44
CA THR A 315 12.20 26.35 16.60
C THR A 315 11.21 26.79 15.53
N ILE A 316 10.15 26.01 15.32
CA ILE A 316 9.13 26.24 14.29
C ILE A 316 7.80 26.55 14.98
N LYS A 317 7.13 27.61 14.57
CA LYS A 317 5.77 27.93 15.04
C LYS A 317 4.76 26.96 14.44
N HIS A 318 3.96 26.31 15.24
CA HIS A 318 2.94 25.36 14.83
C HIS A 318 1.55 25.98 14.88
N THR A 319 0.87 26.05 13.73
CA THR A 319 -0.47 26.65 13.64
C THR A 319 -1.50 25.61 13.22
N PHE A 320 -2.60 25.54 13.94
CA PHE A 320 -3.70 24.64 13.59
C PHE A 320 -4.77 25.42 12.82
N VAL A 321 -5.06 24.97 11.59
CA VAL A 321 -6.00 25.65 10.69
C VAL A 321 -7.27 24.86 10.42
N ASN A 322 -7.30 23.58 10.87
CA ASN A 322 -8.37 22.64 10.53
C ASN A 322 -8.56 22.48 9.01
N HIS A 323 -9.41 21.57 8.58
CA HIS A 323 -9.78 21.33 7.18
C HIS A 323 -11.20 21.82 6.86
N GLY A 324 -11.87 22.37 7.81
CA GLY A 324 -13.22 22.94 7.70
C GLY A 324 -13.69 23.42 9.06
N GLU A 325 -14.66 24.28 9.06
CA GLU A 325 -15.34 24.72 10.26
C GLU A 325 -16.80 24.32 10.20
N SER A 326 -17.35 23.90 11.32
CA SER A 326 -18.76 23.62 11.50
C SER A 326 -19.17 24.03 12.92
N ASP A 327 -20.46 24.14 13.15
CA ASP A 327 -21.00 24.49 14.48
C ASP A 327 -20.91 23.31 15.48
N LYS A 328 -20.34 22.19 15.07
CA LYS A 328 -20.16 21.03 15.94
C LYS A 328 -19.03 21.32 16.94
N LEU A 329 -19.23 20.98 18.22
CA LEU A 329 -18.20 21.06 19.27
C LEU A 329 -16.93 20.26 18.90
N SER A 330 -17.06 19.19 18.09
CA SER A 330 -15.92 18.43 17.59
C SER A 330 -14.97 19.24 16.69
N SER A 331 -15.40 20.41 16.19
CA SER A 331 -14.52 21.35 15.49
C SER A 331 -13.56 22.06 16.43
N CYS A 332 -13.89 22.15 17.73
CA CYS A 332 -13.04 22.67 18.79
C CYS A 332 -12.42 21.49 19.55
N ASN A 333 -11.34 20.93 19.01
CA ASN A 333 -10.68 19.77 19.58
C ASN A 333 -9.74 20.19 20.72
N PRO A 334 -9.74 19.53 21.91
CA PRO A 334 -8.80 19.79 22.99
C PRO A 334 -7.32 19.69 22.62
N TYR A 335 -6.98 18.93 21.59
CA TYR A 335 -5.61 18.89 21.06
C TYR A 335 -5.17 20.22 20.43
N ALA A 336 -6.08 21.13 20.11
CA ALA A 336 -5.76 22.44 19.56
C ALA A 336 -4.85 23.27 20.49
N LYS A 337 -4.95 23.08 21.80
CA LYS A 337 -4.06 23.72 22.81
C LYS A 337 -2.58 23.32 22.72
N ALA A 338 -2.25 22.29 21.93
CA ALA A 338 -0.86 21.86 21.75
C ALA A 338 -0.13 22.64 20.64
N TYR A 339 -0.83 23.49 19.93
CA TYR A 339 -0.29 24.37 18.90
C TYR A 339 -0.02 25.76 19.48
N ASP A 340 0.91 26.49 18.87
CA ASP A 340 1.22 27.87 19.27
C ASP A 340 0.08 28.82 18.94
N GLU A 341 -0.64 28.55 17.83
CA GLU A 341 -1.82 29.33 17.43
C GLU A 341 -2.88 28.43 16.80
N VAL A 342 -4.13 28.87 16.91
CA VAL A 342 -5.27 28.31 16.19
C VAL A 342 -5.80 29.37 15.24
N TRP A 343 -5.72 29.09 13.95
CA TRP A 343 -6.18 29.99 12.91
C TRP A 343 -7.61 29.67 12.51
N VAL A 344 -8.49 30.62 12.63
CA VAL A 344 -9.94 30.51 12.44
C VAL A 344 -10.45 31.43 11.37
N ALA A 345 -11.65 31.12 10.85
CA ALA A 345 -12.25 31.92 9.77
C ALA A 345 -12.71 33.31 10.23
N GLY A 346 -13.02 33.50 11.53
CA GLY A 346 -13.52 34.77 12.00
C GLY A 346 -14.15 34.70 13.40
N PRO A 347 -14.84 35.77 13.84
CA PRO A 347 -15.33 35.95 15.21
C PRO A 347 -16.18 34.80 15.75
N ALA A 348 -17.08 34.26 14.91
CA ALA A 348 -17.94 33.14 15.31
C ALA A 348 -17.15 31.86 15.62
N ALA A 349 -16.02 31.64 14.96
CA ALA A 349 -15.16 30.50 15.23
C ALA A 349 -14.29 30.75 16.49
N ARG A 350 -13.85 31.98 16.73
CA ARG A 350 -13.19 32.40 17.97
C ARG A 350 -14.12 32.20 19.18
N GLU A 351 -15.36 32.65 19.09
CA GLU A 351 -16.36 32.49 20.16
C GLU A 351 -16.60 31.00 20.48
N ARG A 352 -16.62 30.12 19.45
CA ARG A 352 -16.76 28.66 19.68
C ARG A 352 -15.61 28.10 20.52
N TYR A 353 -14.37 28.54 20.33
CA TYR A 353 -13.24 28.10 21.15
C TYR A 353 -13.39 28.55 22.61
N ALA A 354 -13.88 29.76 22.83
CA ALA A 354 -14.17 30.25 24.16
C ALA A 354 -15.27 29.42 24.84
N LEU A 355 -16.37 29.15 24.14
CA LEU A 355 -17.50 28.36 24.65
C LEU A 355 -17.17 26.87 24.86
N ALA A 356 -16.26 26.33 24.09
CA ALA A 356 -15.87 24.90 24.16
C ALA A 356 -14.94 24.59 25.34
N GLU A 357 -14.33 25.59 25.96
CA GLU A 357 -13.42 25.47 27.12
C GLU A 357 -12.32 24.42 26.96
N VAL A 358 -11.80 24.28 25.72
CA VAL A 358 -10.80 23.26 25.38
C VAL A 358 -9.37 23.62 25.74
N GLY A 359 -9.18 24.73 26.50
CA GLY A 359 -7.88 25.16 26.98
C GLY A 359 -7.02 25.91 25.96
N VAL A 360 -7.61 26.43 24.90
CA VAL A 360 -7.00 27.37 23.95
C VAL A 360 -7.27 28.77 24.51
N GLU A 361 -6.21 29.56 24.68
CA GLU A 361 -6.34 30.94 25.15
C GLU A 361 -6.77 31.87 24.02
N ASP A 362 -7.57 32.90 24.30
CA ASP A 362 -8.06 33.83 23.27
C ASP A 362 -6.94 34.53 22.50
N LYS A 363 -5.82 34.82 23.18
CA LYS A 363 -4.63 35.41 22.54
C LYS A 363 -4.00 34.54 21.45
N ASP A 364 -4.20 33.20 21.52
CA ASP A 364 -3.64 32.21 20.61
C ASP A 364 -4.59 31.90 19.45
N VAL A 365 -5.80 32.51 19.45
CA VAL A 365 -6.76 32.40 18.35
C VAL A 365 -6.57 33.55 17.37
N VAL A 366 -6.24 33.24 16.11
CA VAL A 366 -5.99 34.22 15.05
C VAL A 366 -7.04 34.11 13.97
N GLU A 367 -7.68 35.21 13.63
CA GLU A 367 -8.69 35.27 12.56
C GLU A 367 -8.02 35.53 11.21
N ILE A 368 -8.03 34.54 10.32
CA ILE A 368 -7.37 34.60 9.01
C ILE A 368 -8.34 34.61 7.82
N GLY A 369 -9.67 34.57 8.08
CA GLY A 369 -10.64 34.41 7.03
C GLY A 369 -10.70 32.97 6.48
N ARG A 370 -11.21 32.87 5.25
CA ARG A 370 -11.28 31.63 4.48
C ARG A 370 -10.55 31.78 3.15
N PRO A 371 -9.21 31.56 3.10
CA PRO A 371 -8.44 31.72 1.86
C PRO A 371 -8.93 30.84 0.70
N GLN A 372 -9.61 29.74 1.02
CA GLN A 372 -10.21 28.84 0.01
C GLN A 372 -11.36 29.50 -0.76
N LEU A 373 -11.92 30.60 -0.28
CA LEU A 373 -13.03 31.33 -0.89
C LEU A 373 -12.58 32.50 -1.78
N ASP A 374 -11.27 32.71 -1.91
CA ASP A 374 -10.71 33.83 -2.67
C ASP A 374 -11.22 33.89 -4.13
N ALA A 375 -11.46 32.74 -4.76
CA ALA A 375 -12.02 32.64 -6.10
C ALA A 375 -13.56 32.78 -6.15
N VAL A 376 -14.24 32.84 -5.00
CA VAL A 376 -15.72 32.96 -4.94
C VAL A 376 -16.12 34.39 -5.18
N ARG A 377 -16.93 34.62 -6.21
CA ARG A 377 -17.44 35.93 -6.52
C ARG A 377 -18.42 36.40 -5.46
N PRO A 378 -18.36 37.69 -5.04
CA PRO A 378 -19.37 38.29 -4.16
C PRO A 378 -20.79 38.13 -4.76
N TYR A 379 -21.77 38.02 -3.89
CA TYR A 379 -23.15 37.99 -4.31
C TYR A 379 -23.51 39.28 -5.06
N ALA A 380 -23.94 39.16 -6.31
CA ALA A 380 -24.21 40.27 -7.22
C ALA A 380 -25.71 40.61 -7.30
N GLY A 381 -26.54 40.11 -6.38
CA GLY A 381 -27.99 40.28 -6.40
C GLY A 381 -28.75 39.03 -6.90
N PRO A 382 -30.08 39.05 -6.80
CA PRO A 382 -30.88 37.92 -7.25
C PRO A 382 -30.67 37.67 -8.76
N PRO A 383 -30.62 36.37 -9.18
CA PRO A 383 -30.48 36.04 -10.61
C PRO A 383 -31.62 36.63 -11.44
N ALA A 384 -31.30 37.10 -12.64
CA ALA A 384 -32.28 37.73 -13.57
C ALA A 384 -33.24 36.72 -14.24
N GLY A 385 -33.55 35.62 -13.60
CA GLY A 385 -34.41 34.54 -14.11
C GLY A 385 -35.61 34.25 -13.23
N PRO A 386 -36.59 33.48 -13.74
CA PRO A 386 -37.85 33.18 -13.01
C PRO A 386 -37.62 32.19 -11.85
N TYR A 387 -36.41 31.64 -11.69
CA TYR A 387 -36.10 30.64 -10.67
C TYR A 387 -34.99 31.12 -9.76
N THR A 388 -35.15 30.96 -8.44
CA THR A 388 -34.11 31.15 -7.44
C THR A 388 -33.45 29.81 -7.13
N THR A 389 -32.10 29.74 -7.22
CA THR A 389 -31.34 28.56 -6.80
C THR A 389 -31.02 28.67 -5.33
N VAL A 390 -31.47 27.69 -4.56
CA VAL A 390 -31.13 27.55 -3.13
C VAL A 390 -30.20 26.35 -2.95
N LEU A 391 -29.01 26.59 -2.42
CA LEU A 391 -28.08 25.53 -2.05
C LEU A 391 -28.33 25.09 -0.60
N TYR A 392 -28.75 23.84 -0.42
CA TYR A 392 -28.80 23.20 0.90
C TYR A 392 -27.58 22.30 1.05
N ALA A 393 -26.64 22.71 1.87
CA ALA A 393 -25.35 22.00 2.09
C ALA A 393 -25.12 21.72 3.59
N PRO A 394 -25.87 20.79 4.20
CA PRO A 394 -25.70 20.48 5.62
C PRO A 394 -24.38 19.76 5.89
N THR A 395 -23.80 19.95 7.07
CA THR A 395 -22.73 19.11 7.58
C THR A 395 -23.33 17.84 8.19
N TRP A 396 -22.72 16.69 7.94
CA TRP A 396 -23.16 15.35 8.40
C TRP A 396 -22.20 14.77 9.47
#